data_ae02052464e916c685e51f54ef173cc4
#
_entry.id   ae02052464e916c685e51f54ef173cc4
#
_cell.length_a   1.000
_cell.length_b   1.000
_cell.length_c   1.000
_cell.angle_alpha   90.00
_cell.angle_beta   90.00
_cell.angle_gamma   90.00
#
_symmetry.space_group_name_H-M   'P 1'
#
loop_
_entity.id
_entity.type
_entity.pdbx_description
1 polymer ?
#
loop_
_entity_poly.entity_id
_entity_poly.type
_entity_poly.pdbx_seq_one_letter_code
_entity_poly.pdbx_strand_id
1 'polypeptide(L)'
;FMGDCIMAFWNAPLDDEQHEENAIQSALQMQEELKLLNAELTAEGLPNINIGIGINTGEALVGNMGSDQRFDYSVIGDAVNLASRLESSSKTLGKTLVVGEETVKGAKLNYKFDYVDEITVKGKTEAIKVYTIS
;
A
#
# COMPACT_ATOMS: atom_id res chain seq x y z
N PHE A 1 7.94 11.24 -4.20
CA PHE A 1 6.65 11.94 -4.04
C PHE A 1 6.23 12.55 -5.36
N MET A 2 5.17 12.01 -5.94
CA MET A 2 4.62 12.54 -7.19
C MET A 2 3.14 12.80 -7.01
N GLY A 3 2.74 14.06 -7.14
CA GLY A 3 1.37 14.46 -6.89
C GLY A 3 0.99 14.19 -5.43
N ASP A 4 -0.11 13.48 -5.23
CA ASP A 4 -0.66 13.21 -3.91
C ASP A 4 -0.37 11.80 -3.42
N CYS A 5 0.72 11.19 -3.89
CA CYS A 5 1.06 9.82 -3.56
C CYS A 5 2.16 9.76 -2.50
N ILE A 6 1.96 8.89 -1.53
CA ILE A 6 2.96 8.59 -0.50
C ILE A 6 3.36 7.13 -0.63
N MET A 7 4.66 6.87 -0.65
CA MET A 7 5.18 5.51 -0.66
C MET A 7 5.92 5.23 0.64
N ALA A 8 5.66 4.08 1.23
CA ALA A 8 6.35 3.62 2.42
C ALA A 8 6.73 2.16 2.25
N PHE A 9 7.76 1.74 2.95
CA PHE A 9 8.20 0.35 2.89
C PHE A 9 8.79 -0.09 4.23
N TRP A 10 8.83 -1.41 4.41
CA TRP A 10 9.29 -2.07 5.64
C TRP A 10 10.38 -3.07 5.29
N ASN A 11 11.10 -3.54 6.28
CA ASN A 11 12.20 -4.49 6.13
C ASN A 11 13.43 -3.89 5.45
N ALA A 12 13.52 -2.58 5.42
CA ALA A 12 14.68 -1.83 4.92
C ALA A 12 14.65 -0.42 5.51
N PRO A 13 15.77 0.15 5.88
CA PRO A 13 17.12 -0.43 5.89
C PRO A 13 17.34 -1.45 7.00
N LEU A 14 16.44 -1.53 7.98
CA LEU A 14 16.53 -2.49 9.07
C LEU A 14 15.60 -3.68 8.79
N ASP A 15 16.07 -4.88 9.12
CA ASP A 15 15.28 -6.09 8.95
C ASP A 15 14.04 -6.06 9.83
N ASP A 16 12.92 -6.52 9.30
CA ASP A 16 11.64 -6.60 10.01
C ASP A 16 10.94 -7.89 9.59
N GLU A 17 10.96 -8.88 10.46
CA GLU A 17 10.34 -10.19 10.20
C GLU A 17 8.82 -10.12 10.12
N GLN A 18 8.23 -9.07 10.66
CA GLN A 18 6.77 -8.87 10.65
C GLN A 18 6.38 -7.74 9.70
N HIS A 19 7.14 -7.56 8.63
CA HIS A 19 6.93 -6.41 7.73
C HIS A 19 5.53 -6.41 7.11
N GLU A 20 4.99 -7.58 6.76
CA GLU A 20 3.66 -7.65 6.17
C GLU A 20 2.59 -7.20 7.16
N GLU A 21 2.66 -7.69 8.39
CA GLU A 21 1.71 -7.32 9.44
C GLU A 21 1.83 -5.86 9.80
N ASN A 22 3.05 -5.35 9.89
CA ASN A 22 3.30 -3.95 10.23
C ASN A 22 2.78 -3.02 9.14
N ALA A 23 2.92 -3.39 7.87
CA ALA A 23 2.37 -2.61 6.77
C ALA A 23 0.84 -2.57 6.84
N ILE A 24 0.20 -3.70 7.09
CA ILE A 24 -1.26 -3.77 7.22
C ILE A 24 -1.74 -2.95 8.40
N GLN A 25 -1.09 -3.07 9.54
CA GLN A 25 -1.47 -2.33 10.73
C GLN A 25 -1.35 -0.83 10.51
N SER A 26 -0.30 -0.39 9.83
CA SER A 26 -0.12 1.02 9.49
C SER A 26 -1.25 1.51 8.60
N ALA A 27 -1.66 0.72 7.60
CA ALA A 27 -2.75 1.09 6.70
C ALA A 27 -4.08 1.20 7.46
N LEU A 28 -4.37 0.26 8.35
CA LEU A 28 -5.58 0.32 9.16
C LEU A 28 -5.60 1.53 10.07
N GLN A 29 -4.46 1.87 10.66
CA GLN A 29 -4.34 3.06 11.48
C GLN A 29 -4.54 4.32 10.66
N MET A 30 -4.00 4.37 9.45
CA MET A 30 -4.22 5.51 8.55
C MET A 30 -5.69 5.69 8.23
N GLN A 31 -6.43 4.61 8.03
CA GLN A 31 -7.87 4.69 7.79
C GLN A 31 -8.62 5.25 8.99
N GLU A 32 -8.25 4.84 10.20
CA GLU A 32 -8.87 5.37 11.43
C GLU A 32 -8.57 6.85 11.62
N GLU A 33 -7.32 7.25 11.43
CA GLU A 33 -6.92 8.66 11.52
C GLU A 33 -7.63 9.51 10.48
N LEU A 34 -7.82 8.96 9.27
CA LEU A 34 -8.52 9.67 8.21
C LEU A 34 -10.00 9.90 8.57
N LYS A 35 -10.64 8.91 9.21
CA LYS A 35 -12.03 9.08 9.67
C LYS A 35 -12.14 10.22 10.66
N LEU A 36 -11.20 10.32 11.59
CA LEU A 36 -11.17 11.41 12.58
C LEU A 36 -10.95 12.75 11.89
N LEU A 37 -10.00 12.81 10.97
CA LEU A 37 -9.74 14.04 10.21
C LEU A 37 -10.96 14.46 9.41
N ASN A 38 -11.63 13.54 8.73
CA ASN A 38 -12.80 13.86 7.94
C ASN A 38 -13.98 14.35 8.81
N ALA A 39 -14.10 13.83 10.02
CA ALA A 39 -15.10 14.34 10.96
C ALA A 39 -14.82 15.80 11.31
N GLU A 40 -13.55 16.16 11.54
CA GLU A 40 -13.17 17.55 11.81
C GLU A 40 -13.40 18.44 10.58
N LEU A 41 -13.04 17.95 9.39
CA LEU A 41 -13.24 18.72 8.16
C LEU A 41 -14.74 18.98 7.91
N THR A 42 -15.57 17.97 8.12
CA THR A 42 -17.02 18.11 7.99
C THR A 42 -17.56 19.15 8.96
N ALA A 43 -17.10 19.13 10.21
CA ALA A 43 -17.52 20.11 11.22
C ALA A 43 -17.14 21.54 10.83
N GLU A 44 -16.07 21.71 10.07
CA GLU A 44 -15.62 23.02 9.60
C GLU A 44 -16.21 23.40 8.23
N GLY A 45 -17.06 22.55 7.66
CA GLY A 45 -17.66 22.80 6.36
C GLY A 45 -16.72 22.57 5.20
N LEU A 46 -15.63 21.81 5.41
CA LEU A 46 -14.64 21.50 4.39
C LEU A 46 -14.91 20.14 3.76
N PRO A 47 -14.48 19.92 2.50
CA PRO A 47 -14.65 18.63 1.86
C PRO A 47 -13.82 17.53 2.53
N ASN A 48 -14.33 16.31 2.49
CA ASN A 48 -13.62 15.15 2.99
C ASN A 48 -12.49 14.75 2.05
N ILE A 49 -11.45 14.12 2.61
CA ILE A 49 -10.32 13.58 1.89
C ILE A 49 -10.54 12.08 1.69
N ASN A 50 -10.35 11.60 0.47
CA ASN A 50 -10.43 10.18 0.15
C ASN A 50 -9.06 9.71 -0.29
N ILE A 51 -8.63 8.56 0.22
CA ILE A 51 -7.37 7.94 -0.17
C ILE A 51 -7.60 6.50 -0.60
N GLY A 52 -6.69 6.01 -1.44
CA GLY A 52 -6.59 4.60 -1.74
C GLY A 52 -5.25 4.09 -1.21
N ILE A 53 -5.24 2.89 -0.67
CA ILE A 53 -4.03 2.27 -0.13
C ILE A 53 -3.81 0.93 -0.81
N GLY A 54 -2.63 0.73 -1.38
CA GLY A 54 -2.21 -0.54 -1.96
C GLY A 54 -1.01 -1.07 -1.19
N ILE A 55 -1.06 -2.34 -0.81
CA ILE A 55 0.03 -3.02 -0.12
C ILE A 55 0.46 -4.22 -0.92
N ASN A 56 1.74 -4.33 -1.16
CA ASN A 56 2.31 -5.48 -1.84
C ASN A 56 3.62 -5.92 -1.18
N THR A 57 3.94 -7.19 -1.31
CA THR A 57 5.17 -7.78 -0.79
C THR A 57 5.93 -8.45 -1.92
N GLY A 58 7.22 -8.23 -1.98
CA GLY A 58 8.07 -8.84 -2.98
C GLY A 58 9.48 -8.28 -2.91
N GLU A 59 10.34 -8.83 -3.72
CA GLU A 59 11.72 -8.36 -3.80
C GLU A 59 11.76 -6.99 -4.45
N ALA A 60 12.58 -6.12 -3.91
CA ALA A 60 12.79 -4.79 -4.43
C ALA A 60 14.24 -4.38 -4.20
N LEU A 61 14.73 -3.52 -5.09
CA LEU A 61 16.04 -2.93 -4.91
C LEU A 61 15.90 -1.67 -4.07
N VAL A 62 16.63 -1.61 -2.97
CA VAL A 62 16.55 -0.52 -2.00
C VAL A 62 17.92 0.10 -1.85
N GLY A 63 17.98 1.42 -1.85
CA GLY A 63 19.24 2.11 -1.65
C GLY A 63 19.16 3.58 -2.00
N ASN A 64 20.31 4.25 -1.92
CA ASN A 64 20.43 5.64 -2.31
C ASN A 64 20.54 5.73 -3.83
N MET A 65 19.54 6.33 -4.43
CA MET A 65 19.47 6.56 -5.87
C MET A 65 19.54 8.06 -6.11
N GLY A 66 20.65 8.54 -6.64
CA GLY A 66 20.77 9.96 -6.94
C GLY A 66 22.20 10.44 -6.94
N SER A 67 22.38 11.75 -7.01
CA SER A 67 23.70 12.36 -6.99
C SER A 67 24.29 12.35 -5.58
N ASP A 68 25.60 12.54 -5.48
CA ASP A 68 26.30 12.55 -4.20
C ASP A 68 25.79 13.62 -3.22
N GLN A 69 25.01 14.55 -3.72
CA GLN A 69 24.44 15.65 -2.91
C GLN A 69 23.02 15.37 -2.44
N ARG A 70 22.44 14.24 -2.86
CA ARG A 70 21.08 13.84 -2.48
C ARG A 70 21.10 12.44 -1.94
N PHE A 71 20.66 12.30 -0.72
CA PHE A 71 20.55 11.00 -0.05
C PHE A 71 19.10 10.55 -0.03
N ASP A 72 18.53 10.33 -1.23
CA ASP A 72 17.16 9.82 -1.34
C ASP A 72 17.18 8.31 -1.29
N TYR A 73 16.64 7.76 -0.21
CA TYR A 73 16.49 6.32 -0.08
C TYR A 73 15.32 5.88 -0.93
N SER A 74 15.59 5.11 -1.97
CA SER A 74 14.60 4.73 -2.97
C SER A 74 14.39 3.22 -3.02
N VAL A 75 13.19 2.83 -3.44
CA VAL A 75 12.83 1.43 -3.63
C VAL A 75 12.32 1.27 -5.05
N ILE A 76 12.89 0.34 -5.81
CA ILE A 76 12.46 0.07 -7.18
C ILE A 76 12.30 -1.43 -7.41
N GLY A 77 11.41 -1.79 -8.32
CA GLY A 77 11.20 -3.18 -8.70
C GLY A 77 9.74 -3.45 -9.08
N ASP A 78 9.51 -4.65 -9.60
CA ASP A 78 8.16 -5.07 -10.00
C ASP A 78 7.18 -5.03 -8.82
N ALA A 79 7.65 -5.42 -7.63
CA ALA A 79 6.81 -5.41 -6.43
C ALA A 79 6.33 -4.00 -6.07
N VAL A 80 7.17 -2.99 -6.30
CA VAL A 80 6.82 -1.59 -6.06
C VAL A 80 5.79 -1.11 -7.09
N ASN A 81 6.01 -1.46 -8.35
CA ASN A 81 5.08 -1.12 -9.42
C ASN A 81 3.72 -1.75 -9.19
N LEU A 82 3.70 -2.98 -8.70
CA LEU A 82 2.46 -3.66 -8.37
C LEU A 82 1.74 -2.97 -7.20
N ALA A 83 2.46 -2.56 -6.17
CA ALA A 83 1.86 -1.82 -5.06
C ALA A 83 1.16 -0.55 -5.56
N SER A 84 1.80 0.18 -6.46
CA SER A 84 1.22 1.37 -7.07
C SER A 84 -0.04 1.02 -7.88
N ARG A 85 -0.02 -0.09 -8.59
CA ARG A 85 -1.17 -0.58 -9.35
C ARG A 85 -2.34 -0.95 -8.43
N LEU A 86 -2.04 -1.57 -7.30
CA LEU A 86 -3.07 -1.92 -6.30
C LEU A 86 -3.72 -0.65 -5.76
N GLU A 87 -2.93 0.36 -5.45
CA GLU A 87 -3.46 1.63 -4.97
C GLU A 87 -4.38 2.26 -6.02
N SER A 88 -3.93 2.34 -7.27
CA SER A 88 -4.73 2.89 -8.36
C SER A 88 -6.02 2.12 -8.59
N SER A 89 -5.99 0.81 -8.37
CA SER A 89 -7.15 -0.06 -8.57
C SER A 89 -8.21 0.08 -7.48
N SER A 90 -7.86 0.69 -6.36
CA SER A 90 -8.77 0.81 -5.21
C SER A 90 -10.09 1.47 -5.60
N LYS A 91 -10.05 2.51 -6.40
CA LYS A 91 -11.25 3.20 -6.89
C LYS A 91 -12.12 2.29 -7.74
N THR A 92 -11.51 1.63 -8.72
CA THR A 92 -12.22 0.73 -9.64
C THR A 92 -12.84 -0.44 -8.90
N LEU A 93 -12.15 -0.96 -7.89
CA LEU A 93 -12.62 -2.08 -7.10
C LEU A 93 -13.60 -1.65 -5.99
N GLY A 94 -13.74 -0.36 -5.76
CA GLY A 94 -14.62 0.16 -4.71
C GLY A 94 -14.13 -0.12 -3.30
N LYS A 95 -12.82 -0.25 -3.12
CA LYS A 95 -12.20 -0.54 -1.83
C LYS A 95 -11.13 0.49 -1.51
N THR A 96 -11.09 0.94 -0.27
CA THR A 96 -10.07 1.87 0.18
C THR A 96 -8.71 1.20 0.32
N LEU A 97 -8.70 -0.05 0.79
CA LEU A 97 -7.48 -0.83 1.01
C LEU A 97 -7.47 -2.04 0.09
N VAL A 98 -6.41 -2.19 -0.69
CA VAL A 98 -6.20 -3.33 -1.58
C VAL A 98 -4.87 -3.97 -1.24
N VAL A 99 -4.89 -5.25 -0.93
CA VAL A 99 -3.73 -6.01 -0.44
C VAL A 99 -3.41 -7.11 -1.43
N GLY A 100 -2.16 -7.22 -1.85
CA GLY A 100 -1.71 -8.25 -2.76
C GLY A 100 -1.59 -9.61 -2.09
N GLU A 101 -1.65 -10.66 -2.90
CA GLU A 101 -1.63 -12.05 -2.43
C GLU A 101 -0.41 -12.38 -1.58
N GLU A 102 0.77 -11.90 -1.96
CA GLU A 102 1.99 -12.18 -1.22
C GLU A 102 1.98 -11.58 0.18
N THR A 103 1.37 -10.41 0.34
CA THR A 103 1.21 -9.79 1.66
C THR A 103 0.27 -10.63 2.53
N VAL A 104 -0.82 -11.11 1.95
CA VAL A 104 -1.78 -11.95 2.66
C VAL A 104 -1.10 -13.23 3.16
N LYS A 105 -0.29 -13.86 2.32
CA LYS A 105 0.45 -15.07 2.69
C LYS A 105 1.44 -14.82 3.84
N GLY A 106 2.09 -13.67 3.83
CA GLY A 106 3.09 -13.33 4.85
C GLY A 106 2.50 -12.84 6.17
N ALA A 107 1.31 -12.28 6.14
CA ALA A 107 0.70 -11.66 7.32
C ALA A 107 0.13 -12.63 8.36
N LYS A 108 0.05 -13.88 8.05
CA LYS A 108 -0.27 -14.99 8.97
C LYS A 108 -1.27 -14.71 10.12
N LEU A 109 -2.55 -14.75 9.85
CA LEU A 109 -3.56 -15.10 10.84
C LEU A 109 -4.26 -14.00 11.64
N ASN A 110 -3.76 -12.79 11.72
CA ASN A 110 -4.37 -11.82 12.62
C ASN A 110 -5.44 -10.96 11.97
N TYR A 111 -5.67 -11.13 10.67
CA TYR A 111 -6.59 -10.28 9.92
C TYR A 111 -7.52 -11.13 9.08
N LYS A 112 -8.74 -10.67 8.96
CA LYS A 112 -9.72 -11.30 8.08
C LYS A 112 -9.62 -10.66 6.70
N PHE A 113 -9.04 -11.40 5.78
CA PHE A 113 -8.92 -10.95 4.39
C PHE A 113 -10.12 -11.41 3.58
N ASP A 114 -10.70 -10.47 2.84
CA ASP A 114 -11.80 -10.77 1.92
C ASP A 114 -11.27 -10.69 0.50
N TYR A 115 -11.50 -11.74 -0.28
CA TYR A 115 -11.14 -11.75 -1.69
C TYR A 115 -11.94 -10.69 -2.43
N VAL A 116 -11.26 -9.90 -3.27
CA VAL A 116 -11.91 -8.84 -4.04
C VAL A 116 -11.97 -9.19 -5.52
N ASP A 117 -10.82 -9.48 -6.12
CA ASP A 117 -10.74 -9.70 -7.57
C ASP A 117 -9.33 -10.17 -7.94
N GLU A 118 -9.13 -10.35 -9.23
CA GLU A 118 -7.81 -10.58 -9.80
C GLU A 118 -7.47 -9.41 -10.69
N ILE A 119 -6.22 -8.97 -10.68
CA ILE A 119 -5.75 -7.94 -11.59
C ILE A 119 -4.59 -8.47 -12.41
N THR A 120 -4.55 -8.07 -13.67
CA THR A 120 -3.45 -8.40 -14.57
C THR A 120 -2.48 -7.25 -14.60
N VAL A 121 -1.21 -7.54 -14.39
CA VAL A 121 -0.17 -6.53 -14.41
C VAL A 121 0.37 -6.41 -15.84
N LYS A 122 0.57 -5.19 -16.29
CA LYS A 122 1.10 -4.90 -17.61
C LYS A 122 2.46 -5.59 -17.80
N GLY A 123 2.58 -6.37 -18.86
CA GLY A 123 3.79 -7.10 -19.17
C GLY A 123 3.92 -8.47 -18.51
N LYS A 124 2.94 -8.86 -17.71
CA LYS A 124 2.88 -10.19 -17.09
C LYS A 124 1.65 -10.93 -17.58
N THR A 125 1.79 -12.24 -17.76
CA THR A 125 0.69 -13.08 -18.23
C THR A 125 -0.19 -13.60 -17.09
N GLU A 126 0.24 -13.45 -15.86
CA GLU A 126 -0.47 -13.98 -14.71
C GLU A 126 -1.33 -12.91 -14.04
N ALA A 127 -2.54 -13.31 -13.66
CA ALA A 127 -3.39 -12.49 -12.82
C ALA A 127 -3.00 -12.67 -11.36
N ILE A 128 -3.09 -11.59 -10.60
CA ILE A 128 -2.75 -11.57 -9.18
C ILE A 128 -4.02 -11.39 -8.39
N LYS A 129 -4.24 -12.24 -7.42
CA LYS A 129 -5.38 -12.13 -6.51
C LYS A 129 -5.18 -10.98 -5.55
N VAL A 130 -6.23 -10.20 -5.35
CA VAL A 130 -6.18 -9.05 -4.45
C VAL A 130 -7.28 -9.17 -3.42
N TYR A 131 -7.00 -8.65 -2.23
CA TYR A 131 -7.84 -8.78 -1.05
C TYR A 131 -8.03 -7.43 -0.38
N THR A 132 -9.02 -7.36 0.50
CA THR A 132 -9.21 -6.22 1.40
C THR A 132 -9.44 -6.75 2.80
N ILE A 133 -9.46 -5.84 3.77
CA ILE A 133 -9.79 -6.14 5.16
C ILE A 133 -11.07 -5.41 5.51
N SER A 134 -12.04 -6.16 5.97
CA SER A 134 -13.33 -5.59 6.37
C SER A 134 -13.38 -5.31 7.87
#